data_2dc77952e0f0705818f4d80e2501f015
#
_entry.id   2dc77952e0f0705818f4d80e2501f015
#
_cell.length_a   1.000
_cell.length_b   1.000
_cell.length_c   1.000
_cell.angle_alpha   90.00
_cell.angle_beta   90.00
_cell.angle_gamma   90.00
#
_symmetry.space_group_name_H-M   'P 1'
#
loop_
_entity.id
_entity.type
_entity.pdbx_description
1 polymer ?
#
loop_
_entity_poly.entity_id
_entity_poly.type
_entity_poly.pdbx_seq_one_letter_code
_entity_poly.pdbx_strand_id
1 'polypeptide(L)'
;RSRDPFFDPFFDSFYTETRSKVLQTDEIKIKIDELPVPIPKDFTGAVGQFNIEAKIDSDTLKVNEGFIYKITLKGTGNIGLFSLPKIKFPNQLEMHKPEKSFEKDIFRNQLTGKRTWEYMLIPRQSGSIKIPSIEMSYFDPINEKWLKLKTDNVYLNIDKNNFKENLNKKKQREDIEFVDRDIFFISEKMENSMKIKKKLNVISIISYLISLILL
;
A
#
# COMPACT_ATOMS: atom_id res chain seq x y z
N ARG A 1 39.13 -56.36 21.38
CA ARG A 1 38.59 -55.19 20.63
C ARG A 1 37.39 -55.70 19.84
N SER A 2 36.18 -55.56 20.43
CA SER A 2 34.93 -55.87 19.73
C SER A 2 34.64 -54.76 18.73
N ARG A 3 34.58 -55.12 17.47
CA ARG A 3 34.05 -54.23 16.41
C ARG A 3 32.54 -54.18 16.62
N ASP A 4 32.04 -53.00 16.82
CA ASP A 4 30.60 -52.73 16.89
C ASP A 4 30.00 -52.99 15.50
N PRO A 5 29.08 -54.01 15.34
CA PRO A 5 28.55 -54.36 14.00
C PRO A 5 27.60 -53.31 13.40
N PHE A 6 27.33 -52.22 14.10
CA PHE A 6 26.46 -51.13 13.61
C PHE A 6 27.27 -49.86 13.20
N PHE A 7 28.59 -49.93 13.18
CA PHE A 7 29.38 -48.81 12.68
C PHE A 7 29.40 -48.83 11.13
N ASP A 8 28.46 -48.13 10.51
CA ASP A 8 28.43 -47.90 9.07
C ASP A 8 29.10 -46.56 8.73
N PRO A 9 30.29 -46.60 8.10
CA PRO A 9 31.02 -45.36 7.72
C PRO A 9 30.24 -44.48 6.73
N PHE A 10 29.21 -45.05 6.10
CA PHE A 10 28.40 -44.31 5.12
C PHE A 10 27.38 -43.36 5.81
N PHE A 11 26.91 -43.70 6.99
CA PHE A 11 25.99 -42.86 7.76
C PHE A 11 26.68 -41.71 8.51
N ASP A 12 27.97 -41.84 8.81
CA ASP A 12 28.72 -40.80 9.52
C ASP A 12 28.98 -39.56 8.65
N SER A 13 28.88 -39.69 7.35
CA SER A 13 29.07 -38.58 6.40
C SER A 13 27.83 -37.65 6.30
N PHE A 14 26.69 -38.03 6.90
CA PHE A 14 25.48 -37.21 6.95
C PHE A 14 25.34 -36.33 8.20
N TYR A 15 26.22 -36.49 9.18
CA TYR A 15 26.28 -35.57 10.31
C TYR A 15 26.98 -34.29 9.85
N THR A 16 26.18 -33.31 9.44
CA THR A 16 26.67 -31.95 9.17
C THR A 16 27.18 -31.37 10.50
N GLU A 17 28.50 -31.32 10.68
CA GLU A 17 29.11 -30.58 11.78
C GLU A 17 28.67 -29.13 11.71
N THR A 18 27.73 -28.74 12.53
CA THR A 18 27.38 -27.32 12.68
C THR A 18 28.50 -26.62 13.43
N ARG A 19 29.34 -25.91 12.69
CA ARG A 19 30.39 -25.06 13.29
C ARG A 19 29.80 -23.68 13.55
N SER A 20 29.60 -23.32 14.78
CA SER A 20 29.28 -21.95 15.16
C SER A 20 30.54 -21.09 15.14
N LYS A 21 30.52 -20.02 14.33
CA LYS A 21 31.58 -19.01 14.33
C LYS A 21 31.06 -17.77 15.05
N VAL A 22 31.67 -17.42 16.16
CA VAL A 22 31.39 -16.16 16.84
C VAL A 22 32.11 -15.06 16.09
N LEU A 23 31.35 -14.09 15.59
CA LEU A 23 31.86 -12.87 14.98
C LEU A 23 31.70 -11.75 15.98
N GLN A 24 32.76 -11.03 16.26
CA GLN A 24 32.77 -9.87 17.14
C GLN A 24 33.21 -8.65 16.32
N THR A 25 32.46 -7.57 16.45
CA THR A 25 32.81 -6.25 15.87
C THR A 25 33.40 -5.37 16.95
N ASP A 26 34.10 -4.34 16.53
CA ASP A 26 34.58 -3.31 17.44
C ASP A 26 33.42 -2.53 18.09
N GLU A 27 33.65 -2.00 19.27
CA GLU A 27 32.70 -1.15 19.98
C GLU A 27 32.56 0.18 19.24
N ILE A 28 31.30 0.54 18.92
CA ILE A 28 30.97 1.82 18.29
C ILE A 28 30.41 2.74 19.39
N LYS A 29 31.09 3.85 19.66
CA LYS A 29 30.59 4.89 20.56
C LYS A 29 29.74 5.90 19.82
N ILE A 30 28.48 6.03 20.23
CA ILE A 30 27.52 6.98 19.68
C ILE A 30 27.32 8.11 20.71
N LYS A 31 27.54 9.35 20.28
CA LYS A 31 27.21 10.55 21.04
C LYS A 31 25.81 11.01 20.66
N ILE A 32 24.97 11.22 21.65
CA ILE A 32 23.59 11.73 21.47
C ILE A 32 23.55 13.12 22.08
N ASP A 33 23.14 14.08 21.26
CA ASP A 33 22.94 15.45 21.69
C ASP A 33 21.44 15.71 21.90
N GLU A 34 21.10 16.56 22.88
CA GLU A 34 19.72 16.95 23.16
C GLU A 34 19.21 17.96 22.13
N LEU A 35 17.90 17.91 21.86
CA LEU A 35 17.28 18.92 20.99
C LEU A 35 17.21 20.28 21.71
N PRO A 36 17.45 21.37 20.98
CA PRO A 36 17.42 22.71 21.57
C PRO A 36 16.00 23.10 22.02
N VAL A 37 15.93 23.74 23.17
CA VAL A 37 14.67 24.26 23.72
C VAL A 37 14.49 25.74 23.34
N PRO A 38 13.22 26.21 23.17
CA PRO A 38 11.95 25.51 23.38
C PRO A 38 11.57 24.60 22.19
N ILE A 39 11.07 23.42 22.50
CA ILE A 39 10.54 22.49 21.49
C ILE A 39 9.17 22.98 20.99
N PRO A 40 8.94 23.14 19.66
CA PRO A 40 7.66 23.55 19.11
C PRO A 40 6.54 22.56 19.43
N LYS A 41 5.32 23.07 19.72
CA LYS A 41 4.15 22.23 20.09
C LYS A 41 3.68 21.29 18.98
N ASP A 42 3.94 21.64 17.72
CA ASP A 42 3.59 20.89 16.52
C ASP A 42 4.73 19.96 16.04
N PHE A 43 5.77 19.81 16.85
CA PHE A 43 6.85 18.88 16.59
C PHE A 43 6.39 17.42 16.76
N THR A 44 6.62 16.60 15.75
CA THR A 44 6.22 15.18 15.74
C THR A 44 7.38 14.21 15.76
N GLY A 45 8.59 14.70 16.09
CA GLY A 45 9.81 13.89 16.12
C GLY A 45 10.65 13.94 14.83
N ALA A 46 10.33 14.84 13.89
CA ALA A 46 11.04 14.95 12.63
C ALA A 46 12.39 15.65 12.78
N VAL A 47 13.49 14.94 12.52
CA VAL A 47 14.87 15.46 12.56
C VAL A 47 15.55 15.16 11.24
N GLY A 48 16.01 16.21 10.55
CA GLY A 48 16.60 16.09 9.21
C GLY A 48 16.30 17.28 8.33
N GLN A 49 16.37 17.08 7.02
CA GLN A 49 15.98 18.06 6.02
C GLN A 49 14.84 17.51 5.18
N PHE A 50 13.69 18.17 5.19
CA PHE A 50 12.48 17.66 4.57
C PHE A 50 11.80 18.69 3.66
N ASN A 51 11.08 18.16 2.67
CA ASN A 51 10.13 18.89 1.85
C ASN A 51 8.81 18.11 1.80
N ILE A 52 7.68 18.83 1.84
CA ILE A 52 6.33 18.25 1.79
C ILE A 52 5.53 18.91 0.68
N GLU A 53 4.79 18.11 -0.07
CA GLU A 53 3.81 18.56 -1.05
C GLU A 53 2.52 17.78 -0.94
N ALA A 54 1.41 18.42 -1.34
CA ALA A 54 0.11 17.78 -1.41
C ALA A 54 -0.51 18.04 -2.79
N LYS A 55 -1.07 16.99 -3.41
CA LYS A 55 -1.69 17.03 -4.74
C LYS A 55 -2.93 16.17 -4.78
N ILE A 56 -3.80 16.46 -5.73
CA ILE A 56 -4.94 15.60 -6.11
C ILE A 56 -4.66 14.94 -7.46
N ASP A 57 -5.27 13.80 -7.70
CA ASP A 57 -5.09 13.01 -8.93
C ASP A 57 -6.08 13.36 -10.04
N SER A 58 -7.06 14.23 -9.77
CA SER A 58 -8.13 14.54 -10.72
C SER A 58 -8.42 16.04 -10.78
N ASP A 59 -8.53 16.56 -11.99
CA ASP A 59 -8.89 17.96 -12.25
C ASP A 59 -10.41 18.18 -12.26
N THR A 60 -11.21 17.11 -12.48
CA THR A 60 -12.67 17.15 -12.49
C THR A 60 -13.23 16.29 -11.39
N LEU A 61 -13.92 16.92 -10.43
CA LEU A 61 -14.47 16.26 -9.26
C LEU A 61 -15.99 16.34 -9.28
N LYS A 62 -16.64 15.21 -9.01
CA LYS A 62 -18.12 15.14 -8.94
C LYS A 62 -18.58 14.57 -7.62
N VAL A 63 -19.79 14.95 -7.22
CA VAL A 63 -20.44 14.42 -6.02
C VAL A 63 -20.55 12.89 -6.10
N ASN A 64 -20.15 12.22 -5.02
CA ASN A 64 -20.12 10.75 -4.85
C ASN A 64 -19.10 10.02 -5.77
N GLU A 65 -18.19 10.73 -6.43
CA GLU A 65 -17.03 10.14 -7.11
C GLU A 65 -15.79 10.31 -6.23
N GLY A 66 -15.06 9.23 -5.99
CA GLY A 66 -13.83 9.25 -5.17
C GLY A 66 -12.64 9.81 -5.96
N PHE A 67 -11.77 10.52 -5.27
CA PHE A 67 -10.49 10.99 -5.78
C PHE A 67 -9.38 10.77 -4.76
N ILE A 68 -8.13 10.79 -5.20
CA ILE A 68 -6.97 10.59 -4.33
C ILE A 68 -6.34 11.94 -3.98
N TYR A 69 -6.28 12.22 -2.66
CA TYR A 69 -5.45 13.29 -2.12
C TYR A 69 -4.14 12.70 -1.64
N LYS A 70 -3.07 13.04 -2.33
CA LYS A 70 -1.74 12.48 -2.14
C LYS A 70 -0.82 13.46 -1.44
N ILE A 71 -0.25 13.06 -0.32
CA ILE A 71 0.77 13.80 0.41
C ILE A 71 2.09 13.08 0.23
N THR A 72 3.11 13.82 -0.20
CA THR A 72 4.46 13.30 -0.40
C THR A 72 5.43 14.08 0.47
N LEU A 73 6.14 13.37 1.33
CA LEU A 73 7.25 13.89 2.13
C LEU A 73 8.55 13.29 1.59
N LYS A 74 9.52 14.13 1.26
CA LYS A 74 10.85 13.72 0.80
C LYS A 74 11.91 14.37 1.68
N GLY A 75 13.04 13.70 1.85
CA GLY A 75 14.14 14.28 2.59
C GLY A 75 15.18 13.30 3.10
N THR A 76 16.10 13.83 3.87
CA THR A 76 17.17 13.11 4.58
C THR A 76 16.98 13.22 6.07
N GLY A 77 17.31 12.16 6.80
CA GLY A 77 17.16 12.09 8.25
C GLY A 77 16.24 10.96 8.70
N ASN A 78 15.53 11.15 9.80
CA ASN A 78 14.70 10.10 10.42
C ASN A 78 13.32 9.93 9.77
N ILE A 79 13.23 10.13 8.44
CA ILE A 79 11.98 10.19 7.66
C ILE A 79 11.02 9.00 7.89
N GLY A 80 11.52 7.85 8.31
CA GLY A 80 10.71 6.66 8.63
C GLY A 80 10.09 6.64 10.02
N LEU A 81 10.56 7.48 10.95
CA LEU A 81 10.33 7.32 12.39
C LEU A 81 9.25 8.22 12.98
N PHE A 82 8.85 9.29 12.29
CA PHE A 82 7.80 10.19 12.77
C PHE A 82 6.51 10.07 11.97
N SER A 83 5.45 10.68 12.46
CA SER A 83 4.13 10.68 11.80
C SER A 83 3.74 12.09 11.40
N LEU A 84 2.93 12.20 10.33
CA LEU A 84 2.26 13.45 10.03
C LEU A 84 1.26 13.82 11.16
N PRO A 85 1.02 15.12 11.38
CA PRO A 85 -0.04 15.56 12.26
C PRO A 85 -1.40 15.07 11.74
N LYS A 86 -2.40 15.02 12.62
CA LYS A 86 -3.76 14.64 12.22
C LYS A 86 -4.33 15.70 11.25
N ILE A 87 -4.68 15.26 10.07
CA ILE A 87 -5.29 16.10 9.04
C ILE A 87 -6.78 16.20 9.34
N LYS A 88 -7.30 17.43 9.38
CA LYS A 88 -8.72 17.70 9.52
C LYS A 88 -9.30 18.01 8.15
N PHE A 89 -9.95 17.03 7.56
CA PHE A 89 -10.70 17.25 6.32
C PHE A 89 -12.04 17.93 6.61
N PRO A 90 -12.54 18.76 5.68
CA PRO A 90 -13.91 19.31 5.77
C PRO A 90 -14.95 18.21 5.83
N ASN A 91 -16.04 18.45 6.59
CA ASN A 91 -17.12 17.47 6.77
C ASN A 91 -17.84 17.06 5.48
N GLN A 92 -17.70 17.86 4.42
CA GLN A 92 -18.25 17.56 3.09
C GLN A 92 -17.48 16.45 2.36
N LEU A 93 -16.28 16.08 2.86
CA LEU A 93 -15.43 15.03 2.32
C LEU A 93 -15.48 13.82 3.26
N GLU A 94 -15.98 12.70 2.76
CA GLU A 94 -15.84 11.42 3.44
C GLU A 94 -14.44 10.87 3.18
N MET A 95 -13.74 10.50 4.23
CA MET A 95 -12.35 10.03 4.15
C MET A 95 -12.26 8.54 4.49
N HIS A 96 -11.60 7.78 3.64
CA HIS A 96 -11.19 6.42 3.93
C HIS A 96 -9.78 6.37 4.54
N LYS A 97 -9.47 5.24 5.20
CA LYS A 97 -8.14 5.03 5.79
C LYS A 97 -7.06 5.17 4.71
N PRO A 98 -6.02 6.00 4.94
CA PRO A 98 -5.00 6.22 3.93
C PRO A 98 -4.12 5.00 3.71
N GLU A 99 -3.75 4.79 2.46
CA GLU A 99 -2.63 3.95 2.08
C GLU A 99 -1.32 4.68 2.33
N LYS A 100 -0.30 3.92 2.78
CA LYS A 100 1.00 4.49 3.13
C LYS A 100 2.09 3.70 2.42
N SER A 101 3.00 4.40 1.77
CA SER A 101 4.20 3.81 1.20
C SER A 101 5.45 4.52 1.71
N PHE A 102 6.55 3.77 1.76
CA PHE A 102 7.84 4.28 2.17
C PHE A 102 8.93 3.71 1.26
N GLU A 103 9.56 4.59 0.52
CA GLU A 103 10.74 4.30 -0.30
C GLU A 103 11.94 4.88 0.44
N LYS A 104 12.94 4.06 0.73
CA LYS A 104 14.18 4.47 1.39
C LYS A 104 15.37 4.20 0.50
N ASP A 105 16.33 5.09 0.55
CA ASP A 105 17.64 4.92 -0.07
C ASP A 105 18.72 5.34 0.92
N ILE A 106 19.83 4.62 0.91
CA ILE A 106 21.01 4.94 1.73
C ILE A 106 22.10 5.39 0.75
N PHE A 107 22.30 6.69 0.68
CA PHE A 107 23.31 7.28 -0.17
C PHE A 107 24.34 8.03 0.67
N ARG A 108 25.63 7.70 0.51
CA ARG A 108 26.74 8.35 1.22
C ARG A 108 26.56 8.42 2.74
N ASN A 109 26.14 7.31 3.36
CA ASN A 109 25.86 7.20 4.81
C ASN A 109 24.72 8.10 5.32
N GLN A 110 23.89 8.63 4.43
CA GLN A 110 22.69 9.38 4.80
C GLN A 110 21.45 8.59 4.42
N LEU A 111 20.50 8.48 5.34
CA LEU A 111 19.20 7.92 5.06
C LEU A 111 18.35 8.97 4.32
N THR A 112 18.14 8.74 3.05
CA THR A 112 17.23 9.52 2.21
C THR A 112 15.96 8.72 1.96
N GLY A 113 14.83 9.37 1.90
CA GLY A 113 13.59 8.65 1.66
C GLY A 113 12.46 9.52 1.12
N LYS A 114 11.42 8.80 0.72
CA LYS A 114 10.15 9.36 0.30
C LYS A 114 9.03 8.58 0.99
N ARG A 115 8.18 9.28 1.73
CA ARG A 115 6.94 8.72 2.30
C ARG A 115 5.75 9.32 1.59
N THR A 116 4.79 8.47 1.28
CA THR A 116 3.57 8.89 0.61
C THR A 116 2.37 8.44 1.44
N TRP A 117 1.36 9.29 1.53
CA TRP A 117 0.05 9.00 2.09
C TRP A 117 -0.99 9.33 1.04
N GLU A 118 -1.78 8.33 0.67
CA GLU A 118 -2.86 8.46 -0.30
C GLU A 118 -4.19 8.31 0.41
N TYR A 119 -4.95 9.39 0.46
CA TYR A 119 -6.27 9.45 1.06
C TYR A 119 -7.32 9.39 -0.04
N MET A 120 -8.13 8.34 -0.05
CA MET A 120 -9.33 8.33 -0.87
C MET A 120 -10.38 9.21 -0.20
N LEU A 121 -10.79 10.27 -0.90
CA LEU A 121 -11.77 11.24 -0.45
C LEU A 121 -12.99 11.19 -1.37
N ILE A 122 -14.20 11.22 -0.79
CA ILE A 122 -15.46 11.20 -1.54
C ILE A 122 -16.25 12.45 -1.17
N PRO A 123 -16.44 13.40 -2.11
CA PRO A 123 -17.25 14.57 -1.86
C PRO A 123 -18.75 14.19 -1.78
N ARG A 124 -19.42 14.65 -0.72
CA ARG A 124 -20.84 14.39 -0.52
C ARG A 124 -21.72 15.56 -0.92
N GLN A 125 -21.13 16.70 -1.22
CA GLN A 125 -21.83 17.92 -1.62
C GLN A 125 -21.08 18.58 -2.79
N SER A 126 -21.83 19.26 -3.68
CA SER A 126 -21.26 20.08 -4.75
C SER A 126 -20.88 21.46 -4.22
N GLY A 127 -19.95 22.11 -4.90
CA GLY A 127 -19.48 23.46 -4.61
C GLY A 127 -17.96 23.52 -4.37
N SER A 128 -17.51 24.67 -3.88
CA SER A 128 -16.08 24.88 -3.60
C SER A 128 -15.76 24.41 -2.18
N ILE A 129 -14.77 23.53 -2.05
CA ILE A 129 -14.29 22.98 -0.78
C ILE A 129 -12.80 23.29 -0.69
N LYS A 130 -12.35 23.78 0.48
CA LYS A 130 -10.93 24.02 0.76
C LYS A 130 -10.39 22.94 1.69
N ILE A 131 -9.37 22.20 1.26
CA ILE A 131 -8.54 21.39 2.14
C ILE A 131 -7.43 22.29 2.71
N PRO A 132 -7.35 22.44 4.05
CA PRO A 132 -6.35 23.32 4.67
C PRO A 132 -4.94 22.76 4.49
N SER A 133 -3.95 23.65 4.56
CA SER A 133 -2.53 23.28 4.58
C SER A 133 -2.21 22.38 5.79
N ILE A 134 -1.28 21.46 5.58
CA ILE A 134 -0.70 20.64 6.64
C ILE A 134 0.57 21.34 7.10
N GLU A 135 0.68 21.59 8.39
CA GLU A 135 1.83 22.25 8.99
C GLU A 135 2.43 21.34 10.08
N MET A 136 3.77 21.29 10.14
CA MET A 136 4.51 20.62 11.18
C MET A 136 5.89 21.24 11.36
N SER A 137 6.39 21.23 12.60
CA SER A 137 7.76 21.65 12.88
C SER A 137 8.71 20.47 12.83
N TYR A 138 9.94 20.74 12.39
CA TYR A 138 11.03 19.77 12.37
C TYR A 138 12.33 20.47 12.79
N PHE A 139 13.29 19.67 13.24
CA PHE A 139 14.63 20.14 13.57
C PHE A 139 15.59 19.84 12.42
N ASP A 140 16.28 20.87 11.91
CA ASP A 140 17.38 20.71 10.96
C ASP A 140 18.70 20.64 11.73
N PRO A 141 19.35 19.46 11.82
CA PRO A 141 20.58 19.30 12.59
C PRO A 141 21.81 19.91 11.90
N ILE A 142 21.73 20.23 10.62
CA ILE A 142 22.85 20.87 9.88
C ILE A 142 22.89 22.37 10.18
N ASN A 143 21.72 23.01 10.19
CA ASN A 143 21.59 24.43 10.47
C ASN A 143 21.29 24.72 11.95
N GLU A 144 21.12 23.67 12.79
CA GLU A 144 20.78 23.75 14.22
C GLU A 144 19.55 24.64 14.49
N LYS A 145 18.50 24.48 13.66
CA LYS A 145 17.31 25.34 13.71
C LYS A 145 16.02 24.55 13.64
N TRP A 146 15.01 25.08 14.34
CA TRP A 146 13.63 24.69 14.14
C TRP A 146 13.08 25.32 12.86
N LEU A 147 12.54 24.49 11.98
CA LEU A 147 11.92 24.90 10.74
C LEU A 147 10.49 24.35 10.65
N LYS A 148 9.67 24.96 9.78
CA LYS A 148 8.30 24.51 9.52
C LYS A 148 8.17 23.96 8.13
N LEU A 149 7.55 22.80 8.02
CA LEU A 149 7.01 22.26 6.78
C LEU A 149 5.56 22.71 6.64
N LYS A 150 5.18 23.09 5.44
CA LYS A 150 3.83 23.50 5.12
C LYS A 150 3.50 23.11 3.68
N THR A 151 2.32 22.48 3.49
CA THR A 151 1.75 22.26 2.16
C THR A 151 0.93 23.48 1.74
N ASP A 152 0.70 23.62 0.45
CA ASP A 152 -0.29 24.57 -0.04
C ASP A 152 -1.72 24.16 0.35
N ASN A 153 -2.63 25.16 0.37
CA ASN A 153 -4.05 24.86 0.45
C ASN A 153 -4.52 24.27 -0.88
N VAL A 154 -5.35 23.23 -0.82
CA VAL A 154 -5.96 22.65 -2.02
C VAL A 154 -7.40 23.12 -2.12
N TYR A 155 -7.76 23.76 -3.23
CA TYR A 155 -9.12 24.19 -3.52
C TYR A 155 -9.74 23.22 -4.51
N LEU A 156 -10.87 22.66 -4.13
CA LEU A 156 -11.65 21.71 -4.92
C LEU A 156 -12.87 22.41 -5.46
N ASN A 157 -13.17 22.20 -6.74
CA ASN A 157 -14.46 22.57 -7.31
C ASN A 157 -15.20 21.29 -7.68
N ILE A 158 -16.33 21.05 -7.01
CA ILE A 158 -17.08 19.79 -7.10
C ILE A 158 -18.38 20.03 -7.83
N ASP A 159 -18.49 19.41 -9.00
CA ASP A 159 -19.68 19.47 -9.85
C ASP A 159 -20.78 18.54 -9.33
N LYS A 160 -22.05 18.89 -9.67
CA LYS A 160 -23.17 17.99 -9.43
C LYS A 160 -23.02 16.76 -10.33
N ASN A 161 -23.20 15.58 -9.74
CA ASN A 161 -23.25 14.36 -10.53
C ASN A 161 -24.69 14.22 -11.12
N ASN A 162 -24.81 14.48 -12.42
CA ASN A 162 -26.09 14.39 -13.15
C ASN A 162 -26.44 12.94 -13.56
N PHE A 163 -26.02 11.95 -12.74
CA PHE A 163 -26.24 10.53 -13.04
C PHE A 163 -27.75 10.21 -13.30
N LYS A 164 -28.67 10.89 -12.60
CA LYS A 164 -30.12 10.72 -12.82
C LYS A 164 -30.58 11.26 -14.18
N GLU A 165 -29.95 12.29 -14.72
CA GLU A 165 -30.32 12.89 -16.02
C GLU A 165 -29.92 11.98 -17.17
N ASN A 166 -28.78 11.29 -17.06
CA ASN A 166 -28.32 10.35 -18.06
C ASN A 166 -29.15 9.05 -18.08
N LEU A 167 -29.66 8.60 -16.92
CA LEU A 167 -30.58 7.45 -16.88
C LEU A 167 -31.93 7.78 -17.53
N ASN A 168 -32.43 9.01 -17.35
CA ASN A 168 -33.67 9.44 -17.99
C ASN A 168 -33.52 9.66 -19.51
N LYS A 169 -32.36 10.14 -19.97
CA LYS A 169 -32.06 10.25 -21.41
C LYS A 169 -31.87 8.88 -22.08
N LYS A 170 -31.34 7.89 -21.34
CA LYS A 170 -31.19 6.51 -21.83
C LYS A 170 -32.54 5.77 -21.89
N LYS A 171 -33.44 6.04 -20.91
CA LYS A 171 -34.80 5.49 -20.91
C LYS A 171 -35.70 6.02 -22.08
N GLN A 172 -35.38 7.18 -22.64
CA GLN A 172 -36.12 7.71 -23.79
C GLN A 172 -35.59 7.22 -25.16
N ARG A 173 -34.48 6.48 -25.20
CA ARG A 173 -33.84 6.05 -26.46
C ARG A 173 -33.76 4.56 -26.70
N GLU A 174 -34.14 3.74 -25.76
CA GLU A 174 -34.22 2.28 -25.98
C GLU A 174 -35.49 1.77 -25.30
N ASP A 175 -36.48 1.37 -26.07
CA ASP A 175 -37.37 0.28 -25.69
C ASP A 175 -36.43 -0.91 -25.46
N ILE A 176 -36.01 -1.13 -24.21
CA ILE A 176 -35.23 -2.30 -23.87
C ILE A 176 -36.21 -3.47 -23.94
N GLU A 177 -36.25 -4.17 -25.07
CA GLU A 177 -36.64 -5.55 -25.05
C GLU A 177 -35.80 -6.23 -23.96
N PHE A 178 -36.44 -6.64 -22.88
CA PHE A 178 -35.85 -7.51 -21.89
C PHE A 178 -35.48 -8.81 -22.60
N VAL A 179 -34.25 -8.86 -23.12
CA VAL A 179 -33.69 -10.09 -23.62
C VAL A 179 -33.35 -10.92 -22.37
N ASP A 180 -34.24 -11.83 -22.07
CA ASP A 180 -34.17 -12.86 -21.02
C ASP A 180 -32.98 -13.84 -21.24
N ARG A 181 -31.88 -13.33 -21.86
CA ARG A 181 -30.72 -14.15 -22.26
C ARG A 181 -29.50 -14.06 -21.34
N ASP A 182 -29.42 -13.04 -20.49
CA ASP A 182 -28.20 -12.86 -19.67
C ASP A 182 -28.06 -13.87 -18.51
N ILE A 183 -29.20 -14.43 -18.05
CA ILE A 183 -29.19 -15.42 -16.96
C ILE A 183 -28.78 -16.80 -17.47
N PHE A 184 -29.02 -17.12 -18.76
CA PHE A 184 -28.65 -18.41 -19.37
C PHE A 184 -27.13 -18.55 -19.62
N PHE A 185 -26.39 -17.46 -19.83
CA PHE A 185 -24.96 -17.53 -20.12
C PHE A 185 -24.10 -17.98 -18.92
N ILE A 186 -24.53 -17.69 -17.70
CA ILE A 186 -23.78 -18.11 -16.50
C ILE A 186 -23.97 -19.59 -16.21
N SER A 187 -25.17 -20.15 -16.47
CA SER A 187 -25.45 -21.55 -16.27
C SER A 187 -24.78 -22.47 -17.31
N GLU A 188 -24.73 -22.05 -18.57
CA GLU A 188 -24.06 -22.82 -19.63
C GLU A 188 -22.55 -22.93 -19.43
N LYS A 189 -21.91 -21.86 -18.94
CA LYS A 189 -20.47 -21.85 -18.66
C LYS A 189 -20.08 -22.73 -17.47
N MET A 190 -20.94 -22.82 -16.45
CA MET A 190 -20.71 -23.72 -15.30
C MET A 190 -20.95 -25.18 -15.67
N GLU A 191 -21.95 -25.48 -16.49
CA GLU A 191 -22.25 -26.85 -16.91
C GLU A 191 -21.15 -27.43 -17.82
N ASN A 192 -20.58 -26.62 -18.73
CA ASN A 192 -19.44 -27.03 -19.54
C ASN A 192 -18.15 -27.22 -18.72
N SER A 193 -17.90 -26.42 -17.67
CA SER A 193 -16.74 -26.61 -16.80
C SER A 193 -16.84 -27.89 -15.95
N MET A 194 -18.05 -28.26 -15.52
CA MET A 194 -18.28 -29.51 -14.81
C MET A 194 -18.20 -30.74 -15.74
N LYS A 195 -18.68 -30.63 -16.97
CA LYS A 195 -18.55 -31.72 -17.98
C LYS A 195 -17.10 -31.99 -18.35
N ILE A 196 -16.26 -30.94 -18.48
CA ILE A 196 -14.82 -31.11 -18.75
C ILE A 196 -14.10 -31.79 -17.59
N LYS A 197 -14.39 -31.41 -16.33
CA LYS A 197 -13.80 -32.07 -15.16
C LYS A 197 -14.22 -33.55 -15.05
N LYS A 198 -15.48 -33.87 -15.36
CA LYS A 198 -15.96 -35.27 -15.33
C LYS A 198 -15.31 -36.12 -16.43
N LYS A 199 -15.05 -35.56 -17.61
CA LYS A 199 -14.39 -36.24 -18.73
C LYS A 199 -12.91 -36.53 -18.43
N LEU A 200 -12.21 -35.62 -17.76
CA LEU A 200 -10.81 -35.84 -17.33
C LEU A 200 -10.67 -36.97 -16.31
N ASN A 201 -11.59 -37.05 -15.36
CA ASN A 201 -11.57 -38.14 -14.35
C ASN A 201 -11.83 -39.50 -14.98
N VAL A 202 -12.69 -39.62 -15.98
CA VAL A 202 -12.97 -40.88 -16.68
C VAL A 202 -11.74 -41.35 -17.47
N ILE A 203 -11.05 -40.48 -18.15
CA ILE A 203 -9.83 -40.80 -18.89
C ILE A 203 -8.71 -41.27 -17.93
N SER A 204 -8.58 -40.64 -16.76
CA SER A 204 -7.63 -41.04 -15.73
C SER A 204 -7.92 -42.48 -15.21
N ILE A 205 -9.18 -42.82 -14.98
CA ILE A 205 -9.60 -44.15 -14.50
C ILE A 205 -9.32 -45.23 -15.56
N ILE A 206 -9.60 -44.93 -16.83
CA ILE A 206 -9.33 -45.86 -17.95
C ILE A 206 -7.82 -46.10 -18.11
N SER A 207 -7.00 -45.06 -17.97
CA SER A 207 -5.54 -45.20 -18.01
C SER A 207 -5.02 -46.09 -16.86
N TYR A 208 -5.57 -46.00 -15.67
CA TYR A 208 -5.22 -46.87 -14.52
C TYR A 208 -5.60 -48.31 -14.75
N LEU A 209 -6.78 -48.58 -15.34
CA LEU A 209 -7.23 -49.93 -15.63
C LEU A 209 -6.37 -50.62 -16.72
N ILE A 210 -5.95 -49.86 -17.74
CA ILE A 210 -5.07 -50.38 -18.80
C ILE A 210 -3.67 -50.74 -18.22
N SER A 211 -3.16 -49.94 -17.30
CA SER A 211 -1.90 -50.22 -16.61
C SER A 211 -1.96 -51.48 -15.75
N LEU A 212 -3.12 -51.77 -15.17
CA LEU A 212 -3.30 -53.00 -14.31
C LEU A 212 -3.41 -54.28 -15.11
N ILE A 213 -3.82 -54.25 -16.40
CA ILE A 213 -3.95 -55.39 -17.30
C ILE A 213 -2.60 -55.77 -17.95
N LEU A 214 -1.65 -54.79 -18.01
CA LEU A 214 -0.32 -54.98 -18.62
C LEU A 214 0.76 -55.39 -17.60
N LEU A 215 0.42 -55.61 -16.35
CA LEU A 215 1.29 -56.05 -15.26
C LEU A 215 0.91 -57.49 -14.88
#